data_3c4e462e206e73bd48249730a1789bc2
#
_entry.id   3c4e462e206e73bd48249730a1789bc2
#
_cell.length_a   1.000
_cell.length_b   1.000
_cell.length_c   1.000
_cell.angle_alpha   90.00
_cell.angle_beta   90.00
_cell.angle_gamma   90.00
#
_symmetry.space_group_name_H-M   'P 1'
#
loop_
_entity.id
_entity.type
_entity.pdbx_description
1 polymer ?
#
loop_
_entity_poly.entity_id
_entity_poly.type
_entity_poly.pdbx_seq_one_letter_code
_entity_poly.pdbx_strand_id
1 'polypeptide(L)'
;FTGGRHISAEDGLSAIRRLIKKLGYVPDRYNLADGCGLSNYNYISSELLVAFLKFAYSRTDVFQKLYKALPIGGVDGTLKNRMKKGTPSYKKVHAKTGSFTAINCLAGYLKANNGHQIAFAIMNQNVLSGREARKFQDTVCDILIR
;
A
#
# COMPACT_ATOMS: atom_id res chain seq x y z
N PHE A 1 21.90 -3.52 -8.14
CA PHE A 1 22.41 -4.75 -8.69
C PHE A 1 23.83 -4.92 -8.17
N THR A 2 24.18 -6.07 -7.62
CA THR A 2 25.24 -6.27 -6.65
C THR A 2 26.49 -6.91 -7.26
N GLY A 3 26.55 -7.03 -8.60
CA GLY A 3 27.73 -7.57 -9.29
C GLY A 3 28.19 -8.95 -8.80
N GLY A 4 27.25 -9.83 -8.41
CA GLY A 4 27.56 -11.19 -7.95
C GLY A 4 27.88 -11.31 -6.45
N ARG A 5 27.77 -10.24 -5.63
CA ARG A 5 27.87 -10.34 -4.16
C ARG A 5 26.63 -11.01 -3.57
N HIS A 6 26.84 -11.87 -2.57
CA HIS A 6 25.76 -12.30 -1.68
C HIS A 6 25.20 -11.07 -0.96
N ILE A 7 23.89 -10.83 -1.11
CA ILE A 7 23.18 -9.73 -0.46
C ILE A 7 22.48 -10.29 0.78
N SER A 8 22.73 -9.70 1.93
CA SER A 8 22.03 -10.01 3.17
C SER A 8 20.66 -9.33 3.21
N ALA A 9 19.77 -9.80 4.12
CA ALA A 9 18.52 -9.12 4.40
C ALA A 9 18.76 -7.67 4.87
N GLU A 10 19.82 -7.44 5.64
CA GLU A 10 20.20 -6.09 6.14
C GLU A 10 20.61 -5.14 4.99
N ASP A 11 21.28 -5.63 3.95
CA ASP A 11 21.59 -4.83 2.76
C ASP A 11 20.29 -4.35 2.08
N GLY A 12 19.28 -5.22 2.02
CA GLY A 12 17.96 -4.89 1.51
C GLY A 12 17.25 -3.84 2.36
N LEU A 13 17.22 -4.01 3.67
CA LEU A 13 16.65 -3.05 4.62
C LEU A 13 17.37 -1.70 4.56
N SER A 14 18.70 -1.71 4.44
CA SER A 14 19.50 -0.50 4.26
C SER A 14 19.15 0.26 2.98
N ALA A 15 18.81 -0.44 1.90
CA ALA A 15 18.34 0.19 0.67
C ALA A 15 16.99 0.91 0.89
N ILE A 16 16.06 0.29 1.65
CA ILE A 16 14.78 0.90 2.01
C ILE A 16 15.00 2.13 2.90
N ARG A 17 15.87 2.05 3.92
CA ARG A 17 16.21 3.21 4.79
C ARG A 17 16.78 4.38 3.99
N ARG A 18 17.65 4.12 3.01
CA ARG A 18 18.17 5.16 2.10
C ARG A 18 17.04 5.82 1.29
N LEU A 19 16.07 5.04 0.83
CA LEU A 19 14.92 5.60 0.12
C LEU A 19 14.04 6.45 1.04
N ILE A 20 13.77 6.00 2.27
CA ILE A 20 13.06 6.78 3.29
C ILE A 20 13.73 8.14 3.49
N LYS A 21 15.06 8.16 3.67
CA LYS A 21 15.84 9.40 3.80
C LYS A 21 15.72 10.28 2.55
N LYS A 22 15.81 9.70 1.37
CA LYS A 22 15.64 10.42 0.09
C LYS A 22 14.26 11.07 -0.04
N LEU A 23 13.23 10.47 0.55
CA LEU A 23 11.86 11.00 0.56
C LEU A 23 11.66 12.10 1.63
N GLY A 24 12.71 12.48 2.37
CA GLY A 24 12.66 13.53 3.40
C GLY A 24 12.24 13.06 4.78
N TYR A 25 12.16 11.75 5.00
CA TYR A 25 11.80 11.17 6.30
C TYR A 25 13.04 10.70 7.08
N VAL A 26 12.90 10.60 8.40
CA VAL A 26 13.96 10.11 9.31
C VAL A 26 13.80 8.59 9.45
N PRO A 27 14.73 7.77 8.92
CA PRO A 27 14.59 6.31 8.93
C PRO A 27 14.41 5.70 10.32
N ASP A 28 15.06 6.26 11.33
CA ASP A 28 15.05 5.75 12.71
C ASP A 28 13.69 5.92 13.42
N ARG A 29 12.76 6.65 12.82
CA ARG A 29 11.36 6.71 13.28
C ARG A 29 10.54 5.49 12.91
N TYR A 30 11.07 4.61 12.09
CA TYR A 30 10.39 3.43 11.59
C TYR A 30 11.18 2.17 11.96
N ASN A 31 10.49 1.10 12.29
CA ASN A 31 11.12 -0.19 12.46
C ASN A 31 10.87 -1.05 11.23
N LEU A 32 11.96 -1.46 10.58
CA LEU A 32 11.93 -2.34 9.42
C LEU A 32 12.64 -3.64 9.80
N ALA A 33 11.85 -4.65 10.11
CA ALA A 33 12.34 -5.96 10.55
C ALA A 33 12.55 -6.92 9.37
N ASP A 34 11.75 -6.79 8.31
CA ASP A 34 11.90 -7.57 7.08
C ASP A 34 11.43 -6.79 5.84
N GLY A 35 11.79 -7.29 4.66
CA GLY A 35 11.34 -6.75 3.37
C GLY A 35 10.11 -7.45 2.79
N CYS A 36 9.66 -8.58 3.35
CA CYS A 36 8.51 -9.33 2.85
C CYS A 36 7.18 -8.91 3.50
N GLY A 37 7.23 -8.11 4.59
CA GLY A 37 6.05 -7.61 5.27
C GLY A 37 5.34 -8.64 6.16
N LEU A 38 6.04 -9.69 6.61
CA LEU A 38 5.49 -10.74 7.47
C LEU A 38 5.82 -10.55 8.95
N SER A 39 6.79 -9.70 9.28
CA SER A 39 7.12 -9.42 10.66
C SER A 39 6.11 -8.49 11.33
N ASN A 40 5.63 -8.87 12.52
CA ASN A 40 4.83 -8.00 13.38
C ASN A 40 5.62 -6.80 13.92
N TYR A 41 6.94 -6.79 13.74
CA TYR A 41 7.83 -5.71 14.16
C TYR A 41 8.09 -4.67 13.07
N ASN A 42 7.44 -4.77 11.91
CA ASN A 42 7.46 -3.69 10.93
C ASN A 42 6.52 -2.56 11.37
N TYR A 43 7.09 -1.43 11.81
CA TYR A 43 6.34 -0.24 12.20
C TYR A 43 6.61 0.89 11.21
N ILE A 44 5.59 1.23 10.43
CA ILE A 44 5.62 2.34 9.47
C ILE A 44 4.33 3.17 9.60
N SER A 45 4.33 4.38 9.08
CA SER A 45 3.15 5.23 9.05
C SER A 45 2.41 5.15 7.70
N SER A 46 1.12 5.47 7.71
CA SER A 46 0.34 5.64 6.48
C SER A 46 0.90 6.77 5.61
N GLU A 47 1.42 7.82 6.23
CA GLU A 47 2.08 8.93 5.54
C GLU A 47 3.31 8.45 4.75
N LEU A 48 4.16 7.61 5.35
CA LEU A 48 5.32 7.05 4.66
C LEU A 48 4.90 6.18 3.47
N LEU A 49 3.84 5.35 3.62
CA LEU A 49 3.32 4.56 2.50
C LEU A 49 2.81 5.46 1.36
N VAL A 50 2.10 6.53 1.67
CA VAL A 50 1.66 7.50 0.65
C VAL A 50 2.86 8.17 -0.01
N ALA A 51 3.92 8.50 0.73
CA ALA A 51 5.15 9.05 0.16
C ALA A 51 5.82 8.08 -0.83
N PHE A 52 5.88 6.79 -0.51
CA PHE A 52 6.36 5.76 -1.44
C PHE A 52 5.48 5.65 -2.70
N LEU A 53 4.17 5.66 -2.54
CA LEU A 53 3.24 5.62 -3.67
C LEU A 53 3.38 6.87 -4.56
N LYS A 54 3.49 8.07 -3.98
CA LYS A 54 3.76 9.30 -4.73
C LYS A 54 5.09 9.25 -5.46
N PHE A 55 6.14 8.75 -4.82
CA PHE A 55 7.43 8.56 -5.47
C PHE A 55 7.35 7.57 -6.63
N ALA A 56 6.66 6.44 -6.47
CA ALA A 56 6.44 5.50 -7.57
C ALA A 56 5.65 6.15 -8.72
N TYR A 57 4.63 6.94 -8.40
CA TYR A 57 3.82 7.66 -9.40
C TYR A 57 4.66 8.67 -10.21
N SER A 58 5.63 9.34 -9.59
CA SER A 58 6.54 10.27 -10.28
C SER A 58 7.54 9.59 -11.23
N ARG A 59 7.63 8.25 -11.22
CA ARG A 59 8.52 7.43 -12.01
C ARG A 59 7.70 6.56 -12.95
N THR A 60 7.46 6.99 -14.17
CA THR A 60 6.55 6.33 -15.13
C THR A 60 6.84 4.84 -15.31
N ASP A 61 8.11 4.45 -15.41
CA ASP A 61 8.56 3.06 -15.55
C ASP A 61 8.22 2.19 -14.35
N VAL A 62 8.37 2.75 -13.14
CA VAL A 62 8.03 2.08 -11.87
C VAL A 62 6.51 2.04 -11.70
N PHE A 63 5.84 3.17 -11.91
CA PHE A 63 4.41 3.29 -11.71
C PHE A 63 3.61 2.32 -12.57
N GLN A 64 3.92 2.24 -13.87
CA GLN A 64 3.20 1.35 -14.77
C GLN A 64 3.29 -0.13 -14.34
N LYS A 65 4.47 -0.57 -13.89
CA LYS A 65 4.68 -1.94 -13.41
C LYS A 65 3.96 -2.18 -12.08
N LEU A 66 4.11 -1.26 -11.12
CA LEU A 66 3.46 -1.35 -9.83
C LEU A 66 1.93 -1.34 -9.98
N TYR A 67 1.39 -0.40 -10.74
CA TYR A 67 -0.06 -0.23 -10.92
C TYR A 67 -0.72 -1.48 -11.53
N LYS A 68 -0.07 -2.10 -12.52
CA LYS A 68 -0.52 -3.36 -13.14
C LYS A 68 -0.43 -4.58 -12.21
N ALA A 69 0.50 -4.55 -11.25
CA ALA A 69 0.70 -5.64 -10.30
C ALA A 69 -0.25 -5.58 -9.10
N LEU A 70 -0.89 -4.43 -8.86
CA LEU A 70 -1.84 -4.28 -7.75
C LEU A 70 -3.20 -4.94 -8.07
N PRO A 71 -3.79 -5.68 -7.11
CA PRO A 71 -5.16 -6.16 -7.21
C PRO A 71 -6.17 -5.06 -7.52
N ILE A 72 -7.17 -5.39 -8.35
CA ILE A 72 -8.20 -4.46 -8.80
C ILE A 72 -9.51 -4.70 -8.05
N GLY A 73 -10.11 -3.65 -7.53
CA GLY A 73 -11.37 -3.69 -6.79
C GLY A 73 -12.49 -4.37 -7.57
N GLY A 74 -13.05 -5.45 -6.99
CA GLY A 74 -14.13 -6.24 -7.58
C GLY A 74 -13.74 -7.13 -8.77
N VAL A 75 -12.44 -7.24 -9.09
CA VAL A 75 -11.98 -7.96 -10.29
C VAL A 75 -11.08 -9.14 -9.93
N ASP A 76 -9.97 -8.91 -9.24
CA ASP A 76 -8.96 -9.94 -9.02
C ASP A 76 -8.29 -9.89 -7.64
N GLY A 77 -7.37 -10.84 -7.44
CA GLY A 77 -6.53 -10.94 -6.26
C GLY A 77 -7.31 -10.87 -4.96
N THR A 78 -6.74 -10.21 -3.96
CA THR A 78 -7.36 -10.04 -2.63
C THR A 78 -8.55 -9.06 -2.62
N LEU A 79 -8.78 -8.34 -3.72
CA LEU A 79 -9.90 -7.40 -3.87
C LEU A 79 -11.06 -7.97 -4.70
N LYS A 80 -10.97 -9.21 -5.23
CA LYS A 80 -11.98 -9.84 -6.06
C LYS A 80 -13.39 -9.82 -5.45
N ASN A 81 -13.48 -10.04 -4.14
CA ASN A 81 -14.74 -10.11 -3.40
C ASN A 81 -15.08 -8.80 -2.63
N ARG A 82 -14.32 -7.74 -2.85
CA ARG A 82 -14.50 -6.39 -2.30
C ARG A 82 -14.87 -5.43 -3.43
N MET A 83 -15.42 -4.25 -3.09
CA MET A 83 -15.64 -3.16 -4.07
C MET A 83 -16.36 -3.68 -5.34
N LYS A 84 -17.47 -4.41 -5.14
CA LYS A 84 -18.16 -5.15 -6.21
C LYS A 84 -18.86 -4.22 -7.20
N LYS A 85 -19.26 -4.80 -8.35
CA LYS A 85 -20.08 -4.11 -9.34
C LYS A 85 -21.28 -3.43 -8.68
N GLY A 86 -21.48 -2.15 -8.98
CA GLY A 86 -22.49 -1.28 -8.36
C GLY A 86 -21.96 -0.35 -7.29
N THR A 87 -20.70 -0.51 -6.83
CA THR A 87 -20.06 0.46 -5.93
C THR A 87 -19.20 1.46 -6.73
N PRO A 88 -18.98 2.70 -6.21
CA PRO A 88 -18.09 3.69 -6.85
C PRO A 88 -16.67 3.16 -7.08
N SER A 89 -16.15 2.34 -6.18
CA SER A 89 -14.78 1.79 -6.17
C SER A 89 -14.57 0.63 -7.16
N TYR A 90 -15.63 0.07 -7.74
CA TYR A 90 -15.51 -1.03 -8.70
C TYR A 90 -14.61 -0.65 -9.88
N LYS A 91 -13.56 -1.45 -10.11
CA LYS A 91 -12.53 -1.25 -11.16
C LYS A 91 -11.71 0.03 -11.05
N LYS A 92 -11.95 0.89 -10.06
CA LYS A 92 -11.25 2.18 -9.91
C LYS A 92 -10.16 2.15 -8.85
N VAL A 93 -10.14 1.13 -7.99
CA VAL A 93 -9.15 0.95 -6.93
C VAL A 93 -8.16 -0.11 -7.35
N HIS A 94 -6.87 0.22 -7.29
CA HIS A 94 -5.73 -0.68 -7.46
C HIS A 94 -4.92 -0.65 -6.17
N ALA A 95 -5.02 -1.70 -5.34
CA ALA A 95 -4.42 -1.64 -4.00
C ALA A 95 -3.94 -2.99 -3.48
N LYS A 96 -2.90 -2.93 -2.62
CA LYS A 96 -2.39 -4.07 -1.85
C LYS A 96 -3.03 -4.09 -0.48
N THR A 97 -3.49 -5.26 -0.06
CA THR A 97 -3.98 -5.53 1.29
C THR A 97 -2.85 -6.00 2.20
N GLY A 98 -2.97 -5.75 3.50
CA GLY A 98 -2.17 -6.38 4.55
C GLY A 98 -3.10 -6.79 5.69
N SER A 99 -2.91 -7.99 6.26
CA SER A 99 -3.74 -8.46 7.37
C SER A 99 -2.93 -9.30 8.33
N PHE A 100 -3.03 -8.94 9.62
CA PHE A 100 -2.62 -9.72 10.77
C PHE A 100 -3.77 -9.74 11.78
N THR A 101 -3.61 -10.48 12.87
CA THR A 101 -4.56 -10.42 13.99
C THR A 101 -4.73 -8.96 14.44
N ALA A 102 -5.96 -8.49 14.50
CA ALA A 102 -6.33 -7.13 14.88
C ALA A 102 -5.78 -5.99 13.97
N ILE A 103 -5.14 -6.31 12.84
CA ILE A 103 -4.59 -5.33 11.89
C ILE A 103 -5.13 -5.58 10.50
N ASN A 104 -5.63 -4.54 9.83
CA ASN A 104 -6.06 -4.59 8.44
C ASN A 104 -5.61 -3.31 7.73
N CYS A 105 -4.86 -3.46 6.66
CA CYS A 105 -4.33 -2.35 5.88
C CYS A 105 -4.74 -2.46 4.41
N LEU A 106 -4.85 -1.29 3.77
CA LEU A 106 -5.09 -1.16 2.34
C LEU A 106 -4.33 0.07 1.85
N ALA A 107 -3.45 -0.11 0.86
CA ALA A 107 -2.68 0.99 0.29
C ALA A 107 -2.55 0.84 -1.22
N GLY A 108 -2.63 1.93 -1.96
CA GLY A 108 -2.56 1.92 -3.41
C GLY A 108 -3.04 3.20 -4.05
N TYR A 109 -3.72 3.05 -5.16
CA TYR A 109 -4.24 4.16 -5.96
C TYR A 109 -5.72 3.97 -6.25
N LEU A 110 -6.42 5.08 -6.40
CA LEU A 110 -7.78 5.10 -6.92
C LEU A 110 -7.95 6.26 -7.92
N LYS A 111 -8.85 6.06 -8.87
CA LYS A 111 -9.20 7.09 -9.85
C LYS A 111 -10.52 7.74 -9.45
N ALA A 112 -10.47 9.02 -9.07
CA ALA A 112 -11.64 9.80 -8.71
C ALA A 112 -12.49 10.15 -9.95
N ASN A 113 -13.77 10.51 -9.73
CA ASN A 113 -14.69 10.86 -10.83
C ASN A 113 -14.27 12.11 -11.61
N ASN A 114 -13.55 13.02 -10.96
CA ASN A 114 -12.95 14.20 -11.61
C ASN A 114 -11.70 13.90 -12.44
N GLY A 115 -11.31 12.62 -12.56
CA GLY A 115 -10.15 12.16 -13.32
C GLY A 115 -8.83 12.14 -12.56
N HIS A 116 -8.77 12.66 -11.33
CA HIS A 116 -7.56 12.65 -10.52
C HIS A 116 -7.17 11.24 -10.06
N GLN A 117 -5.86 10.97 -10.08
CA GLN A 117 -5.28 9.77 -9.48
C GLN A 117 -4.92 10.10 -8.03
N ILE A 118 -5.50 9.37 -7.08
CA ILE A 118 -5.27 9.54 -5.65
C ILE A 118 -4.43 8.37 -5.13
N ALA A 119 -3.29 8.66 -4.50
CA ALA A 119 -2.54 7.68 -3.71
C ALA A 119 -3.10 7.68 -2.28
N PHE A 120 -3.34 6.50 -1.71
CA PHE A 120 -3.91 6.37 -0.38
C PHE A 120 -3.29 5.23 0.43
N ALA A 121 -3.33 5.34 1.76
CA ALA A 121 -2.99 4.28 2.69
C ALA A 121 -3.93 4.34 3.91
N ILE A 122 -4.62 3.25 4.17
CA ILE A 122 -5.51 3.07 5.32
C ILE A 122 -4.95 1.96 6.19
N MET A 123 -4.60 2.28 7.43
CA MET A 123 -4.03 1.34 8.40
C MET A 123 -4.95 1.26 9.62
N ASN A 124 -5.73 0.17 9.70
CA ASN A 124 -6.59 -0.09 10.85
C ASN A 124 -5.85 -1.01 11.82
N GLN A 125 -5.72 -0.59 13.07
CA GLN A 125 -5.11 -1.35 14.16
C GLN A 125 -6.10 -1.52 15.30
N ASN A 126 -5.89 -2.53 16.13
CA ASN A 126 -6.74 -2.87 17.29
C ASN A 126 -8.22 -3.09 16.89
N VAL A 127 -8.45 -3.71 15.73
CA VAL A 127 -9.80 -3.99 15.24
C VAL A 127 -10.27 -5.37 15.70
N LEU A 128 -11.46 -5.43 16.29
CA LEU A 128 -12.09 -6.69 16.73
C LEU A 128 -12.57 -7.53 15.54
N SER A 129 -12.95 -6.90 14.45
CA SER A 129 -13.49 -7.56 13.25
C SER A 129 -12.78 -7.09 12.00
N GLY A 130 -11.97 -7.96 11.39
CA GLY A 130 -11.33 -7.68 10.11
C GLY A 130 -12.34 -7.47 8.97
N ARG A 131 -13.57 -8.02 9.09
CA ARG A 131 -14.64 -7.78 8.13
C ARG A 131 -15.11 -6.34 8.17
N GLU A 132 -15.34 -5.80 9.35
CA GLU A 132 -15.77 -4.41 9.53
C GLU A 132 -14.66 -3.42 9.14
N ALA A 133 -13.39 -3.72 9.46
CA ALA A 133 -12.26 -2.92 9.00
C ALA A 133 -12.20 -2.85 7.46
N ARG A 134 -12.38 -3.98 6.76
CA ARG A 134 -12.41 -3.99 5.29
C ARG A 134 -13.60 -3.21 4.73
N LYS A 135 -14.78 -3.33 5.33
CA LYS A 135 -15.96 -2.54 4.95
C LYS A 135 -15.73 -1.05 5.12
N PHE A 136 -15.12 -0.65 6.22
CA PHE A 136 -14.71 0.74 6.45
C PHE A 136 -13.75 1.23 5.34
N GLN A 137 -12.72 0.46 4.99
CA GLN A 137 -11.79 0.79 3.92
C GLN A 137 -12.51 0.95 2.57
N ASP A 138 -13.44 0.06 2.23
CA ASP A 138 -14.23 0.13 1.00
C ASP A 138 -15.08 1.41 0.97
N THR A 139 -15.71 1.76 2.09
CA THR A 139 -16.50 2.99 2.22
C THR A 139 -15.63 4.25 2.05
N VAL A 140 -14.45 4.28 2.65
CA VAL A 140 -13.50 5.41 2.46
C VAL A 140 -13.11 5.56 0.99
N CYS A 141 -12.80 4.44 0.31
CA CYS A 141 -12.51 4.49 -1.13
C CYS A 141 -13.70 5.01 -1.95
N ASP A 142 -14.93 4.59 -1.63
CA ASP A 142 -16.15 5.06 -2.30
C ASP A 142 -16.37 6.56 -2.12
N ILE A 143 -16.05 7.11 -0.94
CA ILE A 143 -16.14 8.56 -0.66
C ILE A 143 -15.09 9.33 -1.45
N LEU A 144 -13.84 8.85 -1.47
CA LEU A 144 -12.73 9.52 -2.16
C LEU A 144 -12.89 9.54 -3.68
N ILE A 145 -13.72 8.66 -4.24
CA ILE A 145 -13.96 8.57 -5.68
C ILE A 145 -15.01 9.59 -6.15
N ARG A 146 -15.93 10.00 -5.28
CA ARG A 146 -17.03 10.93 -5.60
C ARG A 146 -16.53 12.33 -5.88
#